data_a6bd9c04b1b08e78ffcbb3a81fc65dc5
#
_entry.id   a6bd9c04b1b08e78ffcbb3a81fc65dc5
#
_cell.length_a   1.000
_cell.length_b   1.000
_cell.length_c   1.000
_cell.angle_alpha   90.00
_cell.angle_beta   90.00
_cell.angle_gamma   90.00
#
_symmetry.space_group_name_H-M   'P 1'
#
loop_
_entity.id
_entity.type
_entity.pdbx_description
1 polymer ?
#
loop_
_entity_poly.entity_id
_entity_poly.type
_entity_poly.pdbx_seq_one_letter_code
_entity_poly.pdbx_strand_id
1 'polypeptide(L)'
;MMSAFSTNNSNTTTLVVPKLHNDGSNWADHEPRIQRALGSKGLWRHIEGTAIVPKLYALVAGVPVLTDGTTQAMEDQTKARETKIIDYNKHEYLAQHIILSTTSTRLGNKIKNLKTLHDMWDAVKADATTKSTLFLLDAEDQLASMKLTENDDPKAHLTEVKQHFQLMGQRHDNLLKMGSTFLTRATTLSSCPCSRSRTDQPSRQ
;
A
#
# COMPACT_ATOMS: atom_id res chain seq x y z
N MET A 1 -13.39 -11.14 11.73
CA MET A 1 -13.89 -11.64 10.45
C MET A 1 -12.72 -11.81 9.49
N MET A 2 -12.56 -12.99 8.91
CA MET A 2 -11.51 -13.27 7.91
C MET A 2 -12.14 -13.17 6.52
N SER A 3 -11.49 -12.48 5.59
CA SER A 3 -11.90 -12.43 4.20
C SER A 3 -11.07 -13.44 3.40
N ALA A 4 -11.71 -14.44 2.84
CA ALA A 4 -11.08 -15.45 2.00
C ALA A 4 -11.29 -15.10 0.53
N PHE A 5 -10.19 -15.00 -0.23
CA PHE A 5 -10.22 -14.83 -1.68
C PHE A 5 -10.07 -16.20 -2.34
N SER A 6 -11.15 -16.70 -2.92
CA SER A 6 -11.14 -17.91 -3.72
C SER A 6 -10.93 -17.53 -5.20
N THR A 7 -9.83 -17.97 -5.78
CA THR A 7 -9.64 -17.96 -7.24
C THR A 7 -9.76 -19.39 -7.72
N ASN A 8 -10.73 -19.65 -8.59
CA ASN A 8 -10.91 -20.93 -9.27
C ASN A 8 -9.75 -21.18 -10.25
N ASN A 9 -8.59 -21.54 -9.72
CA ASN A 9 -7.54 -22.20 -10.50
C ASN A 9 -6.85 -23.21 -9.57
N SER A 10 -6.95 -24.47 -9.94
CA SER A 10 -6.45 -25.64 -9.26
C SER A 10 -4.96 -25.51 -8.89
N ASN A 11 -4.68 -25.22 -7.63
CA ASN A 11 -3.44 -25.20 -6.88
C ASN A 11 -3.09 -23.87 -6.19
N THR A 12 -4.02 -22.96 -6.01
CA THR A 12 -3.75 -21.74 -5.23
C THR A 12 -4.12 -21.96 -3.78
N THR A 13 -3.13 -22.08 -2.93
CA THR A 13 -3.31 -21.94 -1.48
C THR A 13 -4.10 -20.67 -1.21
N THR A 14 -5.29 -20.79 -0.63
CA THR A 14 -6.12 -19.63 -0.28
C THR A 14 -5.36 -18.80 0.75
N LEU A 15 -4.78 -17.70 0.32
CA LEU A 15 -4.07 -16.80 1.22
C LEU A 15 -5.12 -16.01 2.03
N VAL A 16 -5.24 -16.33 3.31
CA VAL A 16 -6.15 -15.64 4.22
C VAL A 16 -5.44 -14.40 4.75
N VAL A 17 -5.92 -13.21 4.38
CA VAL A 17 -5.47 -11.94 4.94
C VAL A 17 -6.42 -11.53 6.05
N PRO A 18 -5.96 -11.37 7.31
CA PRO A 18 -6.82 -10.92 8.39
C PRO A 18 -7.28 -9.48 8.11
N LYS A 19 -8.53 -9.18 8.47
CA LYS A 19 -9.06 -7.82 8.32
C LYS A 19 -8.32 -6.87 9.26
N LEU A 20 -7.91 -5.71 8.73
CA LEU A 20 -7.27 -4.66 9.53
C LEU A 20 -8.26 -4.16 10.60
N HIS A 21 -7.84 -4.16 11.84
CA HIS A 21 -8.63 -3.67 12.96
C HIS A 21 -8.80 -2.15 12.90
N ASN A 22 -9.89 -1.65 13.47
CA ASN A 22 -10.16 -0.21 13.48
C ASN A 22 -9.11 0.62 14.22
N ASP A 23 -8.50 0.02 15.23
CA ASP A 23 -7.44 0.61 16.05
C ASP A 23 -6.02 0.41 15.47
N GLY A 24 -5.91 -0.28 14.33
CA GLY A 24 -4.63 -0.61 13.68
C GLY A 24 -3.76 -1.60 14.46
N SER A 25 -4.31 -2.29 15.50
CA SER A 25 -3.52 -3.17 16.39
C SER A 25 -2.80 -4.30 15.65
N ASN A 26 -3.40 -4.84 14.60
CA ASN A 26 -2.84 -5.95 13.83
C ASN A 26 -2.09 -5.51 12.56
N TRP A 27 -1.64 -4.25 12.46
CA TRP A 27 -0.94 -3.74 11.27
C TRP A 27 0.31 -4.55 10.92
N ALA A 28 1.14 -4.88 11.91
CA ALA A 28 2.38 -5.64 11.70
C ALA A 28 2.18 -7.02 11.07
N ASP A 29 1.02 -7.63 11.30
CA ASP A 29 0.63 -8.92 10.70
C ASP A 29 -0.11 -8.71 9.38
N HIS A 30 -0.92 -7.66 9.28
CA HIS A 30 -1.72 -7.34 8.10
C HIS A 30 -0.86 -6.94 6.89
N GLU A 31 0.09 -6.00 7.07
CA GLU A 31 0.91 -5.47 5.97
C GLU A 31 1.68 -6.56 5.21
N PRO A 32 2.48 -7.45 5.87
CA PRO A 32 3.22 -8.48 5.14
C PRO A 32 2.31 -9.53 4.49
N ARG A 33 1.13 -9.78 5.05
CA ARG A 33 0.20 -10.74 4.46
C ARG A 33 -0.48 -10.18 3.21
N ILE A 34 -0.90 -8.91 3.23
CA ILE A 34 -1.47 -8.28 2.04
C ILE A 34 -0.42 -8.10 0.95
N GLN A 35 0.82 -7.77 1.32
CA GLN A 35 1.93 -7.70 0.38
C GLN A 35 2.17 -9.02 -0.35
N ARG A 36 2.18 -10.13 0.38
CA ARG A 36 2.31 -11.47 -0.20
C ARG A 36 1.09 -11.84 -1.06
N ALA A 37 -0.12 -11.49 -0.61
CA ALA A 37 -1.35 -11.75 -1.35
C ALA A 37 -1.38 -11.04 -2.70
N LEU A 38 -1.01 -9.78 -2.74
CA LEU A 38 -0.94 -8.98 -3.95
C LEU A 38 0.28 -9.34 -4.80
N GLY A 39 1.43 -9.60 -4.16
CA GLY A 39 2.65 -10.03 -4.83
C GLY A 39 2.49 -11.36 -5.57
N SER A 40 1.82 -12.35 -4.95
CA SER A 40 1.55 -13.65 -5.58
C SER A 40 0.67 -13.56 -6.84
N LYS A 41 -0.07 -12.47 -7.01
CA LYS A 41 -0.90 -12.16 -8.17
C LYS A 41 -0.24 -11.18 -9.14
N GLY A 42 1.02 -10.77 -8.88
CA GLY A 42 1.72 -9.77 -9.68
C GLY A 42 1.16 -8.34 -9.56
N LEU A 43 0.31 -8.08 -8.56
CA LEU A 43 -0.39 -6.81 -8.38
C LEU A 43 0.40 -5.78 -7.54
N TRP A 44 1.49 -6.19 -6.91
CA TRP A 44 2.24 -5.31 -6.00
C TRP A 44 2.83 -4.09 -6.71
N ARG A 45 3.19 -4.23 -7.99
CA ARG A 45 3.71 -3.13 -8.81
C ARG A 45 2.72 -1.96 -8.98
N HIS A 46 1.41 -2.25 -8.93
CA HIS A 46 0.36 -1.22 -8.97
C HIS A 46 0.37 -0.38 -7.68
N ILE A 47 0.61 -1.02 -6.53
CA ILE A 47 0.75 -0.32 -5.24
C ILE A 47 2.01 0.55 -5.22
N GLU A 48 3.13 0.04 -5.73
CA GLU A 48 4.39 0.80 -5.79
C GLU A 48 4.35 1.93 -6.82
N GLY A 49 3.32 1.99 -7.67
CA GLY A 49 3.25 2.94 -8.77
C GLY A 49 4.28 2.66 -9.89
N THR A 50 4.88 1.45 -9.89
CA THR A 50 5.87 1.03 -10.90
C THR A 50 5.23 0.26 -12.06
N ALA A 51 3.93 -0.02 -12.01
CA ALA A 51 3.20 -0.63 -13.10
C ALA A 51 3.11 0.35 -14.28
N ILE A 52 3.51 -0.10 -15.46
CA ILE A 52 3.46 0.72 -16.66
C ILE A 52 2.00 0.88 -17.08
N VAL A 53 1.50 2.12 -17.06
CA VAL A 53 0.15 2.45 -17.54
C VAL A 53 0.16 2.43 -19.06
N PRO A 54 -0.52 1.48 -19.71
CA PRO A 54 -0.63 1.48 -21.18
C PRO A 54 -1.55 2.63 -21.61
N LYS A 55 -1.08 3.43 -22.57
CA LYS A 55 -1.88 4.54 -23.13
C LYS A 55 -2.36 4.14 -24.53
N LEU A 56 -3.52 4.63 -24.92
CA LEU A 56 -3.98 4.54 -26.30
C LEU A 56 -2.98 5.23 -27.23
N TYR A 57 -3.00 4.82 -28.49
CA TYR A 57 -2.26 5.55 -29.51
C TYR A 57 -2.84 6.96 -29.69
N ALA A 58 -1.98 7.92 -30.03
CA ALA A 58 -2.42 9.26 -30.37
C ALA A 58 -3.25 9.23 -31.66
N LEU A 59 -4.25 10.10 -31.76
CA LEU A 59 -5.05 10.25 -32.97
C LEU A 59 -4.55 11.47 -33.74
N VAL A 60 -4.16 11.25 -35.02
CA VAL A 60 -3.85 12.32 -35.97
C VAL A 60 -4.89 12.26 -37.08
N ALA A 61 -5.66 13.33 -37.26
CA ALA A 61 -6.79 13.37 -38.18
C ALA A 61 -7.79 12.19 -37.99
N GLY A 62 -7.98 11.73 -36.74
CA GLY A 62 -8.88 10.61 -36.42
C GLY A 62 -8.27 9.22 -36.62
N VAL A 63 -7.02 9.12 -37.05
CA VAL A 63 -6.33 7.86 -37.32
C VAL A 63 -5.31 7.61 -36.18
N PRO A 64 -5.30 6.40 -35.55
CA PRO A 64 -4.32 6.07 -34.57
C PRO A 64 -2.91 5.97 -35.17
N VAL A 65 -1.95 6.66 -34.55
CA VAL A 65 -0.54 6.65 -34.99
C VAL A 65 0.36 6.07 -33.90
N LEU A 66 1.43 5.42 -34.31
CA LEU A 66 2.45 4.87 -33.42
C LEU A 66 3.16 5.99 -32.64
N THR A 67 4.04 5.61 -31.74
CA THR A 67 4.79 6.54 -30.88
C THR A 67 5.74 7.47 -31.63
N ASP A 68 6.04 7.18 -32.91
CA ASP A 68 6.79 8.06 -33.82
C ASP A 68 5.97 9.27 -34.33
N GLY A 69 4.64 9.27 -34.09
CA GLY A 69 3.74 10.34 -34.46
C GLY A 69 3.39 10.42 -35.95
N THR A 70 3.92 9.52 -36.79
CA THR A 70 3.79 9.56 -38.28
C THR A 70 3.23 8.28 -38.87
N THR A 71 3.62 7.13 -38.31
CA THR A 71 3.21 5.83 -38.84
C THR A 71 1.83 5.44 -38.31
N GLN A 72 0.88 5.13 -39.23
CA GLN A 72 -0.44 4.65 -38.84
C GLN A 72 -0.33 3.29 -38.12
N ALA A 73 -1.02 3.16 -36.99
CA ALA A 73 -1.10 1.91 -36.27
C ALA A 73 -2.03 0.93 -37.00
N MET A 74 -1.61 -0.30 -37.15
CA MET A 74 -2.44 -1.37 -37.71
C MET A 74 -3.58 -1.72 -36.72
N GLU A 75 -4.68 -2.25 -37.25
CA GLU A 75 -5.85 -2.64 -36.46
C GLU A 75 -5.47 -3.64 -35.34
N ASP A 76 -4.64 -4.64 -35.66
CA ASP A 76 -4.17 -5.63 -34.70
C ASP A 76 -3.33 -4.99 -33.57
N GLN A 77 -2.51 -3.99 -33.90
CA GLN A 77 -1.72 -3.25 -32.91
C GLN A 77 -2.62 -2.43 -31.98
N THR A 78 -3.67 -1.82 -32.53
CA THR A 78 -4.66 -1.07 -31.77
C THR A 78 -5.43 -1.99 -30.81
N LYS A 79 -5.95 -3.11 -31.30
CA LYS A 79 -6.61 -4.13 -30.47
C LYS A 79 -5.70 -4.70 -29.39
N ALA A 80 -4.44 -5.01 -29.71
CA ALA A 80 -3.49 -5.48 -28.74
C ALA A 80 -3.20 -4.43 -27.64
N ARG A 81 -3.21 -3.15 -28.01
CA ARG A 81 -3.03 -2.04 -27.08
C ARG A 81 -4.23 -1.88 -26.14
N GLU A 82 -5.45 -1.93 -26.69
CA GLU A 82 -6.69 -1.91 -25.92
C GLU A 82 -6.78 -3.08 -24.94
N THR A 83 -6.41 -4.28 -25.37
CA THR A 83 -6.35 -5.46 -24.47
C THR A 83 -5.41 -5.22 -23.28
N LYS A 84 -4.23 -4.63 -23.50
CA LYS A 84 -3.29 -4.29 -22.43
C LYS A 84 -3.88 -3.27 -21.46
N ILE A 85 -4.67 -2.31 -21.92
CA ILE A 85 -5.35 -1.32 -21.07
C ILE A 85 -6.43 -2.01 -20.24
N ILE A 86 -7.22 -2.87 -20.85
CA ILE A 86 -8.26 -3.64 -20.15
C ILE A 86 -7.63 -4.51 -19.06
N ASP A 87 -6.54 -5.20 -19.34
CA ASP A 87 -5.85 -6.06 -18.37
C ASP A 87 -5.22 -5.24 -17.25
N TYR A 88 -4.61 -4.09 -17.56
CA TYR A 88 -4.12 -3.16 -16.55
C TYR A 88 -5.25 -2.73 -15.60
N ASN A 89 -6.38 -2.30 -16.13
CA ASN A 89 -7.53 -1.86 -15.34
C ASN A 89 -8.12 -3.00 -14.50
N LYS A 90 -8.21 -4.22 -15.04
CA LYS A 90 -8.64 -5.40 -14.26
C LYS A 90 -7.74 -5.65 -13.06
N HIS A 91 -6.42 -5.56 -13.23
CA HIS A 91 -5.46 -5.72 -12.15
C HIS A 91 -5.59 -4.61 -11.11
N GLU A 92 -5.76 -3.36 -11.54
CA GLU A 92 -5.99 -2.21 -10.67
C GLU A 92 -7.25 -2.41 -9.80
N TYR A 93 -8.39 -2.73 -10.43
CA TYR A 93 -9.65 -2.98 -9.71
C TYR A 93 -9.59 -4.21 -8.80
N LEU A 94 -8.92 -5.27 -9.21
CA LEU A 94 -8.74 -6.45 -8.37
C LEU A 94 -7.95 -6.11 -7.11
N ALA A 95 -6.87 -5.37 -7.25
CA ALA A 95 -6.04 -4.95 -6.13
C ALA A 95 -6.79 -3.98 -5.19
N GLN A 96 -7.54 -3.02 -5.74
CA GLN A 96 -8.43 -2.14 -4.96
C GLN A 96 -9.47 -2.94 -4.17
N HIS A 97 -10.10 -3.92 -4.81
CA HIS A 97 -11.06 -4.80 -4.15
C HIS A 97 -10.43 -5.58 -2.98
N ILE A 98 -9.21 -6.10 -3.17
CA ILE A 98 -8.48 -6.79 -2.10
C ILE A 98 -8.21 -5.86 -0.92
N ILE A 99 -7.73 -4.64 -1.16
CA ILE A 99 -7.49 -3.65 -0.10
C ILE A 99 -8.81 -3.32 0.63
N LEU A 100 -9.86 -2.98 -0.09
CA LEU A 100 -11.15 -2.61 0.51
C LEU A 100 -11.76 -3.74 1.34
N SER A 101 -11.65 -4.98 0.89
CA SER A 101 -12.20 -6.14 1.62
C SER A 101 -11.39 -6.50 2.87
N THR A 102 -10.12 -6.16 2.91
CA THR A 102 -9.23 -6.45 4.04
C THR A 102 -9.08 -5.29 5.01
N THR A 103 -9.55 -4.10 4.68
CA THR A 103 -9.59 -2.96 5.58
C THR A 103 -10.88 -2.92 6.41
N SER A 104 -10.87 -2.16 7.51
CA SER A 104 -12.07 -1.91 8.31
C SER A 104 -13.08 -1.06 7.52
N THR A 105 -14.38 -1.19 7.82
CA THR A 105 -15.45 -0.44 7.13
C THR A 105 -15.26 1.07 7.21
N ARG A 106 -14.80 1.57 8.37
CA ARG A 106 -14.51 3.00 8.57
C ARG A 106 -13.41 3.49 7.62
N LEU A 107 -12.31 2.74 7.53
CA LEU A 107 -11.19 3.08 6.67
C LEU A 107 -11.55 2.90 5.19
N GLY A 108 -12.25 1.82 4.85
CA GLY A 108 -12.76 1.57 3.50
C GLY A 108 -13.60 2.73 2.99
N ASN A 109 -14.47 3.32 3.83
CA ASN A 109 -15.25 4.51 3.46
C ASN A 109 -14.40 5.76 3.19
N LYS A 110 -13.25 5.90 3.83
CA LYS A 110 -12.31 7.01 3.57
C LYS A 110 -11.58 6.84 2.25
N ILE A 111 -11.15 5.60 1.92
CA ILE A 111 -10.25 5.34 0.80
C ILE A 111 -10.98 5.00 -0.51
N LYS A 112 -12.25 4.56 -0.47
CA LYS A 112 -13.01 4.10 -1.64
C LYS A 112 -13.10 5.08 -2.80
N ASN A 113 -12.98 6.39 -2.52
CA ASN A 113 -13.07 7.45 -3.52
C ASN A 113 -11.70 7.89 -4.06
N LEU A 114 -10.61 7.30 -3.58
CA LEU A 114 -9.28 7.59 -4.09
C LEU A 114 -9.10 6.94 -5.47
N LYS A 115 -8.44 7.66 -6.37
CA LYS A 115 -8.38 7.28 -7.79
C LYS A 115 -7.37 6.18 -8.07
N THR A 116 -6.25 6.18 -7.33
CA THR A 116 -5.16 5.23 -7.57
C THR A 116 -5.03 4.26 -6.41
N LEU A 117 -4.60 3.04 -6.71
CA LEU A 117 -4.29 2.03 -5.71
C LEU A 117 -3.16 2.48 -4.78
N HIS A 118 -2.21 3.23 -5.33
CA HIS A 118 -1.11 3.83 -4.58
C HIS A 118 -1.62 4.78 -3.48
N ASP A 119 -2.49 5.74 -3.85
CA ASP A 119 -3.09 6.67 -2.89
C ASP A 119 -3.91 5.94 -1.82
N MET A 120 -4.65 4.89 -2.21
CA MET A 120 -5.41 4.07 -1.28
C MET A 120 -4.50 3.40 -0.24
N TRP A 121 -3.38 2.83 -0.71
CA TRP A 121 -2.44 2.16 0.18
C TRP A 121 -1.70 3.13 1.10
N ASP A 122 -1.29 4.28 0.60
CA ASP A 122 -0.65 5.32 1.41
C ASP A 122 -1.61 5.86 2.47
N ALA A 123 -2.90 6.02 2.15
CA ALA A 123 -3.91 6.39 3.13
C ALA A 123 -4.14 5.32 4.21
N VAL A 124 -4.09 4.03 3.86
CA VAL A 124 -4.15 2.92 4.83
C VAL A 124 -2.95 2.96 5.77
N LYS A 125 -1.74 3.14 5.24
CA LYS A 125 -0.52 3.29 6.04
C LYS A 125 -0.58 4.49 6.98
N ALA A 126 -0.98 5.64 6.47
CA ALA A 126 -1.09 6.87 7.27
C ALA A 126 -2.09 6.72 8.42
N ASP A 127 -3.26 6.10 8.19
CA ASP A 127 -4.26 5.84 9.25
C ASP A 127 -3.69 4.87 10.31
N ALA A 128 -2.98 3.81 9.90
CA ALA A 128 -2.36 2.86 10.81
C ALA A 128 -1.24 3.50 11.65
N THR A 129 -0.38 4.33 11.02
CA THR A 129 0.68 5.08 11.71
C THR A 129 0.10 6.03 12.75
N THR A 130 -0.88 6.85 12.36
CA THR A 130 -1.53 7.81 13.26
C THR A 130 -2.12 7.12 14.48
N LYS A 131 -2.83 6.01 14.27
CA LYS A 131 -3.45 5.26 15.37
C LYS A 131 -2.43 4.62 16.30
N SER A 132 -1.35 4.07 15.74
CA SER A 132 -0.27 3.50 16.54
C SER A 132 0.42 4.57 17.39
N THR A 133 0.64 5.77 16.86
CA THR A 133 1.21 6.90 17.60
C THR A 133 0.29 7.37 18.73
N LEU A 134 -1.00 7.57 18.43
CA LEU A 134 -1.99 7.97 19.44
C LEU A 134 -2.12 6.94 20.55
N PHE A 135 -2.10 5.65 20.21
CA PHE A 135 -2.15 4.60 21.19
C PHE A 135 -0.93 4.61 22.11
N LEU A 136 0.29 4.86 21.58
CA LEU A 136 1.49 4.95 22.42
C LEU A 136 1.39 6.09 23.42
N LEU A 137 0.95 7.27 22.98
CA LEU A 137 0.77 8.43 23.86
C LEU A 137 -0.27 8.13 24.96
N ASP A 138 -1.40 7.53 24.61
CA ASP A 138 -2.43 7.15 25.59
C ASP A 138 -1.91 6.10 26.58
N ALA A 139 -1.16 5.11 26.10
CA ALA A 139 -0.57 4.08 26.94
C ALA A 139 0.52 4.63 27.88
N GLU A 140 1.31 5.62 27.43
CA GLU A 140 2.29 6.33 28.27
C GLU A 140 1.58 7.11 29.38
N ASP A 141 0.50 7.83 29.06
CA ASP A 141 -0.31 8.58 30.02
C ASP A 141 -0.98 7.63 31.04
N GLN A 142 -1.52 6.49 30.57
CA GLN A 142 -2.09 5.47 31.45
C GLN A 142 -1.02 4.90 32.40
N LEU A 143 0.14 4.54 31.86
CA LEU A 143 1.24 4.01 32.67
C LEU A 143 1.72 5.02 33.73
N ALA A 144 1.83 6.31 33.36
CA ALA A 144 2.21 7.38 34.31
C ALA A 144 1.16 7.60 35.40
N SER A 145 -0.11 7.30 35.12
CA SER A 145 -1.22 7.41 36.07
C SER A 145 -1.36 6.19 37.01
N MET A 146 -0.76 5.06 36.64
CA MET A 146 -0.79 3.84 37.46
C MET A 146 -0.03 4.04 38.77
N LYS A 147 -0.75 4.12 39.89
CA LYS A 147 -0.18 4.21 41.21
C LYS A 147 -0.64 3.05 42.05
N LEU A 148 0.30 2.36 42.68
CA LEU A 148 -0.02 1.35 43.71
C LEU A 148 -0.58 2.05 44.93
N THR A 149 -1.79 1.69 45.34
CA THR A 149 -2.37 2.17 46.61
C THR A 149 -2.17 1.12 47.70
N GLU A 150 -2.28 1.54 48.97
CA GLU A 150 -1.98 0.68 50.16
C GLU A 150 -2.92 -0.55 50.21
N ASN A 151 -4.06 -0.50 49.54
CA ASN A 151 -5.06 -1.58 49.52
C ASN A 151 -4.99 -2.47 48.28
N ASP A 152 -4.11 -2.20 47.33
CA ASP A 152 -4.02 -2.95 46.08
C ASP A 152 -3.17 -4.22 46.22
N ASP A 153 -3.53 -5.27 45.46
CA ASP A 153 -2.69 -6.46 45.38
C ASP A 153 -1.45 -6.16 44.49
N PRO A 154 -0.22 -6.18 45.08
CA PRO A 154 0.99 -5.89 44.32
C PRO A 154 1.20 -6.81 43.11
N LYS A 155 0.73 -8.06 43.16
CA LYS A 155 0.88 -9.01 42.05
C LYS A 155 -0.06 -8.69 40.90
N ALA A 156 -1.31 -8.31 41.20
CA ALA A 156 -2.26 -7.86 40.21
C ALA A 156 -1.77 -6.60 39.49
N HIS A 157 -1.32 -5.61 40.26
CA HIS A 157 -0.74 -4.37 39.74
C HIS A 157 0.49 -4.61 38.87
N LEU A 158 1.43 -5.46 39.28
CA LEU A 158 2.58 -5.81 38.44
C LEU A 158 2.19 -6.51 37.13
N THR A 159 1.14 -7.32 37.18
CA THR A 159 0.62 -8.00 35.96
C THR A 159 0.04 -7.00 35.00
N GLU A 160 -0.72 -6.04 35.48
CA GLU A 160 -1.31 -4.96 34.68
C GLU A 160 -0.23 -4.10 34.01
N VAL A 161 0.78 -3.65 34.80
CA VAL A 161 1.94 -2.90 34.28
C VAL A 161 2.66 -3.69 33.18
N LYS A 162 2.90 -4.98 33.35
CA LYS A 162 3.53 -5.83 32.35
C LYS A 162 2.70 -5.93 31.05
N GLN A 163 1.39 -6.05 31.18
CA GLN A 163 0.51 -6.06 30.00
C GLN A 163 0.59 -4.76 29.22
N HIS A 164 0.59 -3.61 29.88
CA HIS A 164 0.77 -2.32 29.24
C HIS A 164 2.11 -2.22 28.51
N PHE A 165 3.21 -2.63 29.12
CA PHE A 165 4.51 -2.65 28.45
C PHE A 165 4.54 -3.54 27.22
N GLN A 166 3.89 -4.70 27.26
CA GLN A 166 3.82 -5.59 26.09
C GLN A 166 3.03 -4.95 24.93
N LEU A 167 1.90 -4.30 25.24
CA LEU A 167 1.09 -3.59 24.24
C LEU A 167 1.87 -2.42 23.63
N MET A 168 2.57 -1.63 24.44
CA MET A 168 3.43 -0.55 23.96
C MET A 168 4.53 -1.08 23.04
N GLY A 169 5.22 -2.16 23.43
CA GLY A 169 6.27 -2.79 22.62
C GLY A 169 5.75 -3.21 21.23
N GLN A 170 4.60 -3.87 21.17
CA GLN A 170 3.98 -4.27 19.89
C GLN A 170 3.67 -3.06 19.00
N ARG A 171 3.19 -1.96 19.55
CA ARG A 171 2.87 -0.74 18.78
C ARG A 171 4.11 0.01 18.35
N HIS A 172 5.13 0.07 19.19
CA HIS A 172 6.43 0.64 18.85
C HIS A 172 7.08 -0.13 17.68
N ASP A 173 7.05 -1.46 17.71
CA ASP A 173 7.54 -2.29 16.62
C ASP A 173 6.79 -2.03 15.31
N ASN A 174 5.48 -1.80 15.37
CA ASN A 174 4.68 -1.42 14.22
C ASN A 174 5.16 -0.09 13.63
N LEU A 175 5.42 0.91 14.44
CA LEU A 175 5.91 2.22 13.98
C LEU A 175 7.31 2.14 13.38
N LEU A 176 8.21 1.36 13.98
CA LEU A 176 9.55 1.15 13.44
C LEU A 176 9.51 0.48 12.07
N LYS A 177 8.67 -0.53 11.89
CA LYS A 177 8.48 -1.18 10.59
C LYS A 177 7.94 -0.21 9.55
N MET A 178 6.98 0.62 9.89
CA MET A 178 6.46 1.66 9.00
C MET A 178 7.55 2.68 8.63
N GLY A 179 8.34 3.15 9.59
CA GLY A 179 9.44 4.10 9.38
C GLY A 179 10.52 3.55 8.45
N SER A 180 10.92 2.29 8.60
CA SER A 180 11.91 1.64 7.74
C SER A 180 11.45 1.52 6.29
N THR A 181 10.16 1.31 6.06
CA THR A 181 9.56 1.25 4.72
C THR A 181 9.61 2.60 4.01
N PHE A 182 9.48 3.71 4.73
CA PHE A 182 9.62 5.06 4.18
C PHE A 182 11.06 5.38 3.78
N LEU A 183 12.04 5.01 4.60
CA LEU A 183 13.46 5.28 4.33
C LEU A 183 13.98 4.51 3.11
N THR A 184 13.62 3.24 2.95
CA THR A 184 13.99 2.44 1.78
C THR A 184 13.39 2.99 0.49
N ARG A 185 12.19 3.57 0.54
CA ARG A 185 11.55 4.15 -0.64
C ARG A 185 12.15 5.50 -1.05
N ALA A 186 12.56 6.33 -0.09
CA ALA A 186 13.22 7.60 -0.36
C ALA A 186 14.58 7.39 -1.05
N THR A 187 15.33 6.36 -0.67
CA THR A 187 16.62 6.04 -1.28
C THR A 187 16.49 5.49 -2.71
N THR A 188 15.44 4.73 -3.02
CA THR A 188 15.21 4.23 -4.40
C THR A 188 14.76 5.31 -5.37
N LEU A 189 14.06 6.35 -4.92
CA LEU A 189 13.66 7.48 -5.77
C LEU A 189 14.82 8.45 -6.06
N SER A 190 15.81 8.53 -5.17
CA SER A 190 16.98 9.40 -5.37
C SER A 190 18.03 8.82 -6.33
N SER A 191 17.93 7.54 -6.68
CA SER A 191 18.87 6.86 -7.58
C SER A 191 18.45 6.87 -9.06
N CYS A 192 17.40 7.60 -9.46
CA CYS A 192 17.09 7.81 -10.86
C CYS A 192 18.19 8.69 -11.48
N PRO A 193 19.00 8.21 -12.43
CA PRO A 193 19.97 9.04 -13.10
C PRO A 193 19.22 10.05 -13.97
N CYS A 194 19.19 11.31 -13.52
CA CYS A 194 18.82 12.43 -14.39
C CYS A 194 19.78 12.42 -15.59
N SER A 195 19.30 11.97 -16.73
CA SER A 195 19.97 12.17 -18.01
C SER A 195 20.13 13.67 -18.24
N ARG A 196 21.33 14.19 -17.94
CA ARG A 196 21.74 15.52 -18.37
C ARG A 196 21.71 15.52 -19.90
N SER A 197 20.70 16.12 -20.47
CA SER A 197 20.72 16.54 -21.86
C SER A 197 21.85 17.57 -22.02
N ARG A 198 22.95 17.14 -22.65
CA ARG A 198 24.03 17.96 -23.09
C ARG A 198 23.52 18.79 -24.28
N THR A 199 23.21 20.05 -24.06
CA THR A 199 23.02 21.03 -25.13
C THR A 199 24.36 21.28 -25.78
N ASP A 200 24.59 20.67 -26.95
CA ASP A 200 25.67 21.06 -27.85
C ASP A 200 25.33 22.42 -28.47
N GLN A 201 26.10 23.41 -28.09
CA GLN A 201 26.06 24.75 -28.65
C GLN A 201 26.93 24.75 -29.91
N PRO A 202 26.40 25.11 -31.10
CA PRO A 202 27.26 25.24 -32.28
C PRO A 202 28.08 26.53 -32.22
N SER A 203 29.39 26.38 -32.29
CA SER A 203 30.35 27.46 -32.49
C SER A 203 30.14 28.11 -33.85
N ARG A 204 29.94 29.41 -33.86
CA ARG A 204 30.07 30.27 -35.04
C ARG A 204 31.56 30.43 -35.40
N GLN A 205 31.88 30.14 -36.63
CA GLN A 205 32.90 30.85 -37.44
C GLN A 205 32.22 31.34 -38.72
#